data_decd52c2e9563e71425811922b839e9f
#
_entry.id   decd52c2e9563e71425811922b839e9f
#
_cell.length_a   1.000
_cell.length_b   1.000
_cell.length_c   1.000
_cell.angle_alpha   90.00
_cell.angle_beta   90.00
_cell.angle_gamma   90.00
#
_symmetry.space_group_name_H-M   'P 1'
#
loop_
_entity.id
_entity.type
_entity.pdbx_description
1 polymer ?
#
loop_
_entity_poly.entity_id
_entity_poly.type
_entity_poly.pdbx_seq_one_letter_code
_entity_poly.pdbx_strand_id
1 'polypeptide(L)'
;MLFRSSIGGYKFPSGYAPLSYKSTRLVPRGFTSADIVSNNYTAFQANYQLPVWYPEGGIGSVIYIKRIRLNAGGDYAQFRDVGRGGMTWRRIWSVGGDIVFDFNAFRQPASATSTFKLSCYHPSSGGVYVAASVGLPF
;
A
#
# COMPACT_ATOMS: atom_id res chain seq x y z
N MET A 1 2.03 16.58 1.85
CA MET A 1 2.38 15.86 0.61
C MET A 1 3.53 14.92 0.94
N LEU A 2 3.29 13.62 0.95
CA LEU A 2 4.33 12.63 1.21
C LEU A 2 4.60 11.88 -0.10
N PHE A 3 5.76 12.10 -0.69
CA PHE A 3 6.26 11.24 -1.76
C PHE A 3 7.17 10.18 -1.14
N ARG A 4 6.87 8.94 -1.39
CA ARG A 4 7.78 7.83 -1.11
C ARG A 4 8.20 7.22 -2.42
N SER A 5 9.43 7.43 -2.82
CA SER A 5 10.07 6.70 -3.91
C SER A 5 11.05 5.71 -3.31
N SER A 6 11.00 4.49 -3.74
CA SER A 6 12.02 3.49 -3.43
C SER A 6 12.52 2.90 -4.74
N ILE A 7 13.77 3.18 -5.04
CA ILE A 7 14.49 2.58 -6.16
C ILE A 7 15.39 1.51 -5.55
N GLY A 8 15.04 0.26 -5.73
CA GLY A 8 15.84 -0.88 -5.32
C GLY A 8 16.10 -1.81 -6.50
N GLY A 9 17.32 -1.89 -6.95
CA GLY A 9 17.77 -2.89 -7.90
C GLY A 9 18.62 -3.93 -7.18
N TYR A 10 18.25 -5.21 -7.24
CA TYR A 10 19.08 -6.31 -6.78
C TYR A 10 19.45 -7.18 -7.98
N LYS A 11 20.74 -7.30 -8.24
CA LYS A 11 21.27 -8.14 -9.29
C LYS A 11 21.87 -9.39 -8.64
N PHE A 12 21.21 -10.53 -8.76
CA PHE A 12 21.79 -11.80 -8.34
C PHE A 12 22.77 -12.31 -9.41
N PRO A 13 23.92 -12.85 -9.02
CA PRO A 13 24.78 -13.60 -9.94
C PRO A 13 24.01 -14.79 -10.53
N SER A 14 24.19 -15.03 -11.80
CA SER A 14 23.61 -16.19 -12.49
C SER A 14 24.04 -17.49 -11.80
N GLY A 15 23.07 -18.24 -11.28
CA GLY A 15 23.29 -19.55 -10.67
C GLY A 15 22.69 -19.76 -9.29
N TYR A 16 22.17 -18.73 -8.65
CA TYR A 16 21.48 -18.88 -7.36
C TYR A 16 19.97 -18.92 -7.55
N ALA A 17 19.32 -19.94 -6.96
CA ALA A 17 17.88 -19.95 -6.82
C ALA A 17 17.44 -18.67 -6.09
N PRO A 18 16.35 -18.02 -6.51
CA PRO A 18 15.84 -16.86 -5.81
C PRO A 18 15.45 -17.29 -4.40
N LEU A 19 16.31 -17.01 -3.44
CA LEU A 19 15.93 -17.08 -2.05
C LEU A 19 14.72 -16.17 -1.90
N SER A 20 13.65 -16.72 -1.35
CA SER A 20 12.46 -16.01 -0.94
C SER A 20 12.88 -14.95 0.09
N TYR A 21 13.37 -13.84 -0.39
CA TYR A 21 13.71 -12.70 0.44
C TYR A 21 12.38 -12.10 0.89
N LYS A 22 12.08 -12.24 2.15
CA LYS A 22 11.10 -11.44 2.88
C LYS A 22 11.63 -10.00 2.95
N SER A 23 11.89 -9.43 1.79
CA SER A 23 12.47 -8.10 1.70
C SER A 23 11.33 -7.09 1.72
N THR A 24 11.59 -5.98 2.30
CA THR A 24 10.98 -4.67 2.20
C THR A 24 10.72 -4.21 0.74
N ARG A 25 10.41 -5.12 -0.18
CA ARG A 25 10.07 -4.79 -1.56
C ARG A 25 8.76 -4.04 -1.56
N LEU A 26 8.77 -2.88 -2.17
CA LEU A 26 7.55 -2.16 -2.50
C LEU A 26 6.78 -2.97 -3.55
N VAL A 27 5.82 -3.77 -3.11
CA VAL A 27 4.92 -4.48 -4.01
C VAL A 27 3.76 -3.55 -4.32
N PRO A 28 3.41 -3.32 -5.61
CA PRO A 28 2.23 -2.55 -5.98
C PRO A 28 0.98 -3.14 -5.35
N ARG A 29 0.09 -2.27 -4.90
CA ARG A 29 -1.15 -2.68 -4.22
C ARG A 29 -2.03 -3.52 -5.15
N GLY A 30 -2.58 -4.61 -4.62
CA GLY A 30 -3.34 -5.58 -5.42
C GLY A 30 -2.51 -6.70 -6.05
N PHE A 31 -1.19 -6.70 -5.82
CA PHE A 31 -0.30 -7.79 -6.19
C PHE A 31 0.30 -8.44 -4.94
N THR A 32 0.72 -9.69 -5.07
CA THR A 32 1.42 -10.40 -4.01
C THR A 32 2.92 -10.50 -4.32
N SER A 33 3.74 -10.67 -3.31
CA SER A 33 5.18 -10.88 -3.51
C SER A 33 5.49 -12.16 -4.29
N ALA A 34 4.56 -13.11 -4.32
CA ALA A 34 4.68 -14.35 -5.09
C ALA A 34 4.54 -14.11 -6.61
N ASP A 35 3.86 -13.03 -7.01
CA ASP A 35 3.70 -12.67 -8.42
C ASP A 35 4.96 -12.07 -9.04
N ILE A 36 5.95 -11.76 -8.19
CA ILE A 36 7.18 -11.07 -8.58
C ILE A 36 8.39 -11.96 -8.31
N VAL A 37 8.69 -12.85 -9.24
CA VAL A 37 9.92 -13.65 -9.21
C VAL A 37 10.94 -13.01 -10.14
N SER A 38 11.92 -12.31 -9.59
CA SER A 38 12.81 -11.49 -10.41
C SER A 38 14.17 -11.26 -9.77
N ASN A 39 15.19 -11.25 -10.61
CA ASN A 39 16.56 -10.86 -10.26
C ASN A 39 16.80 -9.35 -10.36
N ASN A 40 15.93 -8.63 -11.06
CA ASN A 40 16.00 -7.18 -11.26
C ASN A 40 14.61 -6.60 -11.04
N TYR A 41 14.50 -5.72 -10.06
CA TYR A 41 13.23 -5.14 -9.66
C TYR A 41 13.39 -3.65 -9.42
N THR A 42 12.54 -2.85 -10.05
CA THR A 42 12.43 -1.42 -9.81
C THR A 42 10.98 -1.09 -9.52
N ALA A 43 10.71 -0.42 -8.42
CA ALA A 43 9.37 0.01 -8.05
C ALA A 43 9.33 1.49 -7.72
N PHE A 44 8.22 2.10 -8.07
CA PHE A 44 7.90 3.49 -7.77
C PHE A 44 6.51 3.55 -7.15
N GLN A 45 6.37 4.27 -6.04
CA GLN A 45 5.11 4.47 -5.35
C GLN A 45 4.92 5.94 -5.06
N ALA A 46 3.78 6.49 -5.47
CA ALA A 46 3.38 7.85 -5.16
C ALA A 46 2.07 7.84 -4.36
N ASN A 47 2.03 8.59 -3.27
CA ASN A 47 0.84 8.74 -2.46
C ASN A 47 0.61 10.22 -2.15
N TYR A 48 -0.62 10.65 -2.37
CA TYR A 48 -1.08 11.99 -2.05
C TYR A 48 -2.19 11.91 -1.02
N GLN A 49 -1.98 12.51 0.13
CA GLN A 49 -2.91 12.48 1.25
C GLN A 49 -3.49 13.87 1.50
N LEU A 50 -4.82 13.95 1.52
CA LEU A 50 -5.58 15.15 1.81
C LEU A 50 -6.45 14.93 3.05
N PRO A 51 -6.36 15.78 4.07
CA PRO A 51 -7.39 15.87 5.07
C PRO A 51 -8.60 16.58 4.44
N VAL A 52 -9.75 15.90 4.41
CA VAL A 52 -10.94 16.42 3.72
C VAL A 52 -11.92 17.03 4.68
N TRP A 53 -12.05 16.44 5.85
CA TRP A 53 -13.07 16.87 6.80
C TRP A 53 -12.64 16.64 8.24
N TYR A 54 -12.98 17.60 9.09
CA TYR A 54 -12.79 17.56 10.53
C TYR A 54 -14.17 17.71 11.20
N PRO A 55 -14.95 16.64 11.29
CA PRO A 55 -16.29 16.73 11.87
C PRO A 55 -16.27 17.10 13.35
N GLU A 56 -15.18 16.80 14.06
CA GLU A 56 -15.00 17.05 15.51
C GLU A 56 -16.26 16.72 16.32
N GLY A 57 -16.94 15.66 15.91
CA GLY A 57 -18.22 15.25 16.44
C GLY A 57 -18.21 13.81 16.91
N GLY A 58 -19.04 13.50 17.91
CA GLY A 58 -19.17 12.16 18.44
C GLY A 58 -20.60 11.62 18.36
N ILE A 59 -20.72 10.31 18.20
CA ILE A 59 -21.98 9.59 18.35
C ILE A 59 -22.04 9.10 19.80
N GLY A 60 -22.72 9.86 20.63
CA GLY A 60 -22.76 9.61 22.06
C GLY A 60 -21.39 9.72 22.73
N SER A 61 -21.17 9.00 23.82
CA SER A 61 -19.88 8.93 24.53
C SER A 61 -18.96 7.80 24.02
N VAL A 62 -19.32 7.12 22.93
CA VAL A 62 -18.68 5.89 22.51
C VAL A 62 -17.67 6.10 21.40
N ILE A 63 -17.97 6.92 20.40
CA ILE A 63 -17.11 7.17 19.25
C ILE A 63 -17.02 8.66 18.99
N TYR A 64 -15.80 9.17 18.90
CA TYR A 64 -15.52 10.54 18.51
C TYR A 64 -14.70 10.57 17.23
N ILE A 65 -15.25 11.08 16.13
CA ILE A 65 -14.58 11.16 14.83
C ILE A 65 -13.77 12.45 14.82
N LYS A 66 -12.46 12.32 14.71
CA LYS A 66 -11.52 13.45 14.66
C LYS A 66 -11.40 14.05 13.28
N ARG A 67 -11.14 13.20 12.30
CA ARG A 67 -10.92 13.65 10.92
C ARG A 67 -11.12 12.51 9.93
N ILE A 68 -11.46 12.93 8.71
CA ILE A 68 -11.53 12.04 7.55
C ILE A 68 -10.47 12.49 6.56
N ARG A 69 -9.65 11.55 6.09
CA ARG A 69 -8.58 11.77 5.13
C ARG A 69 -8.84 10.95 3.88
N LEU A 70 -8.61 11.53 2.74
CA LEU A 70 -8.52 10.82 1.47
C LEU A 70 -7.05 10.67 1.08
N ASN A 71 -6.71 9.50 0.57
CA ASN A 71 -5.39 9.20 0.05
C ASN A 71 -5.56 8.69 -1.38
N ALA A 72 -4.94 9.35 -2.34
CA ALA A 72 -4.84 8.88 -3.71
C ALA A 72 -3.44 8.32 -3.93
N GLY A 73 -3.33 7.17 -4.57
CA GLY A 73 -2.05 6.53 -4.76
C GLY A 73 -1.91 5.83 -6.10
N GLY A 74 -0.68 5.80 -6.59
CA GLY A 74 -0.28 5.05 -7.75
C GLY A 74 1.02 4.32 -7.49
N ASP A 75 1.07 3.08 -7.87
CA ASP A 75 2.22 2.20 -7.75
C ASP A 75 2.60 1.69 -9.13
N TYR A 76 3.89 1.65 -9.39
CA TYR A 76 4.45 1.09 -10.61
C TYR A 76 5.64 0.21 -10.26
N ALA A 77 5.73 -0.95 -10.89
CA ALA A 77 6.90 -1.78 -10.79
C ALA A 77 7.27 -2.39 -12.14
N GLN A 78 8.56 -2.47 -12.37
CA GLN A 78 9.14 -3.12 -13.52
C GLN A 78 10.14 -4.16 -13.04
N PHE A 79 10.05 -5.37 -13.58
CA PHE A 79 10.94 -6.45 -13.21
C PHE A 79 11.22 -7.36 -14.39
N ARG A 80 12.34 -8.06 -14.27
CA ARG A 80 12.76 -9.05 -15.25
C ARG A 80 12.31 -10.42 -14.76
N ASP A 81 11.28 -10.95 -15.41
CA ASP A 81 10.75 -12.28 -15.12
C ASP A 81 11.70 -13.34 -15.65
N VAL A 82 12.05 -14.31 -14.79
CA VAL A 82 12.90 -15.45 -15.12
C VAL A 82 11.99 -16.68 -15.24
N GLY A 83 11.12 -16.67 -16.23
CA GLY A 83 10.21 -17.79 -16.50
C GLY A 83 10.83 -18.86 -17.40
N ARG A 84 10.11 -19.99 -17.58
CA ARG A 84 10.53 -21.13 -18.42
C ARG A 84 10.77 -20.80 -19.90
N GLY A 85 10.37 -19.62 -20.36
CA GLY A 85 10.46 -19.20 -21.78
C GLY A 85 11.51 -18.13 -22.07
N GLY A 86 12.37 -17.78 -21.12
CA GLY A 86 13.38 -16.74 -21.31
C GLY A 86 13.20 -15.54 -20.40
N MET A 87 14.10 -14.57 -20.54
CA MET A 87 14.08 -13.34 -19.72
C MET A 87 13.19 -12.29 -20.38
N THR A 88 12.03 -12.04 -19.82
CA THR A 88 11.08 -11.02 -20.32
C THR A 88 10.89 -9.91 -19.31
N TRP A 89 10.85 -8.66 -19.77
CA TRP A 89 10.50 -7.53 -18.94
C TRP A 89 8.99 -7.46 -18.72
N ARG A 90 8.57 -7.50 -17.47
CA ARG A 90 7.17 -7.29 -17.08
C ARG A 90 7.03 -5.95 -16.36
N ARG A 91 5.91 -5.31 -16.63
CA ARG A 91 5.51 -4.05 -16.00
C ARG A 91 4.16 -4.28 -15.34
N ILE A 92 4.06 -3.87 -14.10
CA ILE A 92 2.82 -3.91 -13.33
C ILE A 92 2.59 -2.53 -12.72
N TRP A 93 1.36 -2.14 -12.63
CA TRP A 93 0.97 -0.89 -11.99
C TRP A 93 -0.36 -1.04 -11.29
N SER A 94 -0.62 -0.20 -10.33
CA SER A 94 -1.92 -0.06 -9.69
C SER A 94 -2.20 1.40 -9.38
N VAL A 95 -3.46 1.78 -9.46
CA VAL A 95 -3.93 3.11 -9.14
C VAL A 95 -5.20 3.01 -8.30
N GLY A 96 -5.36 3.91 -7.35
CA GLY A 96 -6.53 3.90 -6.50
C GLY A 96 -6.43 4.87 -5.34
N GLY A 97 -7.21 4.61 -4.31
CA GLY A 97 -7.23 5.47 -3.14
C GLY A 97 -7.71 4.78 -1.88
N ASP A 98 -7.53 5.49 -0.79
CA ASP A 98 -7.99 5.07 0.53
C ASP A 98 -8.85 6.18 1.15
N ILE A 99 -9.88 5.76 1.87
CA ILE A 99 -10.59 6.63 2.81
C ILE A 99 -10.14 6.22 4.21
N VAL A 100 -9.68 7.18 4.98
CA VAL A 100 -9.13 6.95 6.31
C VAL A 100 -9.93 7.76 7.32
N PHE A 101 -10.50 7.07 8.30
CA PHE A 101 -11.24 7.64 9.42
C PHE A 101 -10.37 7.55 10.67
N ASP A 102 -10.01 8.70 11.22
CA ASP A 102 -9.32 8.78 12.50
C ASP A 102 -10.37 9.06 13.58
N PHE A 103 -10.47 8.17 14.56
CA PHE A 103 -11.47 8.26 15.62
C PHE A 103 -10.90 7.84 16.97
N ASN A 104 -11.56 8.31 18.03
CA ASN A 104 -11.33 7.82 19.39
C ASN A 104 -12.53 6.98 19.83
N ALA A 105 -12.27 5.81 20.37
CA ALA A 105 -13.29 4.93 20.92
C ALA A 105 -13.21 4.87 22.46
N PHE A 106 -14.36 4.74 23.11
CA PHE A 106 -14.46 4.44 24.54
C PHE A 106 -13.71 5.40 25.49
N ARG A 107 -13.82 6.71 25.28
CA ARG A 107 -13.14 7.74 26.12
C ARG A 107 -11.61 7.57 26.23
N GLN A 108 -11.00 7.03 25.20
CA GLN A 108 -9.55 6.95 25.15
C GLN A 108 -8.93 8.36 25.25
N PRO A 109 -7.71 8.49 25.82
CA PRO A 109 -7.05 9.80 25.86
C PRO A 109 -6.84 10.34 24.45
N ALA A 110 -6.82 11.65 24.31
CA ALA A 110 -6.73 12.33 23.02
C ALA A 110 -5.48 11.93 22.18
N SER A 111 -4.47 11.38 22.81
CA SER A 111 -3.26 10.83 22.19
C SER A 111 -3.48 9.47 21.54
N ALA A 112 -4.46 8.69 21.99
CA ALA A 112 -4.75 7.37 21.46
C ALA A 112 -5.81 7.46 20.36
N THR A 113 -5.36 7.54 19.10
CA THR A 113 -6.25 7.64 17.94
C THR A 113 -6.29 6.30 17.21
N SER A 114 -7.49 5.72 17.13
CA SER A 114 -7.77 4.57 16.29
C SER A 114 -7.98 5.02 14.84
N THR A 115 -7.63 4.17 13.90
CA THR A 115 -7.74 4.46 12.48
C THR A 115 -8.49 3.33 11.77
N PHE A 116 -9.52 3.66 11.03
CA PHE A 116 -10.16 2.76 10.09
C PHE A 116 -9.82 3.21 8.67
N LYS A 117 -9.32 2.29 7.87
CA LYS A 117 -8.91 2.56 6.49
C LYS A 117 -9.63 1.61 5.54
N LEU A 118 -10.27 2.17 4.54
CA LEU A 118 -10.87 1.47 3.41
C LEU A 118 -10.07 1.80 2.16
N SER A 119 -9.55 0.78 1.50
CA SER A 119 -8.70 0.89 0.31
C SER A 119 -9.41 0.32 -0.91
N CYS A 120 -9.29 1.01 -2.03
CA CYS A 120 -9.80 0.55 -3.32
C CYS A 120 -8.76 0.85 -4.40
N TYR A 121 -8.21 -0.20 -5.02
CA TYR A 121 -7.17 -0.09 -6.04
C TYR A 121 -7.49 -0.94 -7.26
N HIS A 122 -7.14 -0.43 -8.43
CA HIS A 122 -7.25 -1.13 -9.71
C HIS A 122 -5.84 -1.52 -10.18
N PRO A 123 -5.48 -2.82 -10.10
CA PRO A 123 -4.21 -3.31 -10.61
C PRO A 123 -4.25 -3.56 -12.11
N SER A 124 -3.09 -3.51 -12.77
CA SER A 124 -2.94 -3.79 -14.20
C SER A 124 -3.28 -5.23 -14.60
N SER A 125 -3.39 -6.13 -13.65
CA SER A 125 -3.89 -7.50 -13.87
C SER A 125 -5.41 -7.57 -14.13
N GLY A 126 -6.10 -6.46 -13.95
CA GLY A 126 -7.56 -6.37 -14.02
C GLY A 126 -8.23 -6.61 -12.67
N GLY A 127 -9.53 -6.31 -12.62
CA GLY A 127 -10.31 -6.39 -11.38
C GLY A 127 -10.13 -5.19 -10.46
N VAL A 128 -10.69 -5.30 -9.28
CA VAL A 128 -10.61 -4.26 -8.23
C VAL A 128 -10.15 -4.92 -6.94
N TYR A 129 -9.10 -4.38 -6.37
CA TYR A 129 -8.64 -4.77 -5.04
C TYR A 129 -9.27 -3.88 -3.99
N VAL A 130 -10.01 -4.48 -3.07
CA VAL A 130 -10.63 -3.80 -1.93
C VAL A 130 -10.08 -4.39 -0.64
N ALA A 131 -9.64 -3.54 0.26
CA ALA A 131 -9.16 -3.94 1.57
C ALA A 131 -9.66 -2.99 2.66
N ALA A 132 -9.96 -3.55 3.81
CA ALA A 132 -10.25 -2.79 5.02
C ALA A 132 -9.23 -3.11 6.09
N SER A 133 -8.79 -2.12 6.84
CA SER A 133 -7.87 -2.31 7.96
C SER A 133 -8.21 -1.40 9.12
N VAL A 134 -7.96 -1.89 10.33
CA VAL A 134 -8.12 -1.15 11.58
C VAL A 134 -6.76 -1.04 12.25
N GLY A 135 -6.36 0.16 12.56
CA GLY A 135 -5.19 0.46 13.39
C GLY A 135 -5.66 0.86 14.78
N LEU A 136 -5.21 0.13 15.79
CA LEU A 136 -5.46 0.47 17.19
C LEU A 136 -4.20 1.10 17.79
N PRO A 137 -4.33 2.09 18.66
CA PRO A 137 -3.19 2.64 19.39
C PRO A 137 -2.80 1.63 20.48
N PHE A 138 -1.58 1.20 20.47
CA PHE A 138 -0.96 0.45 21.57
C PHE A 138 0.13 1.28 22.20
#